data_5ec84d33d30b756bfb270ce0239cd0ba
#
_entry.id   5ec84d33d30b756bfb270ce0239cd0ba
#
_cell.length_a   1.000
_cell.length_b   1.000
_cell.length_c   1.000
_cell.angle_alpha   90.00
_cell.angle_beta   90.00
_cell.angle_gamma   90.00
#
_symmetry.space_group_name_H-M   'P 1'
#
loop_
_entity.id
_entity.type
_entity.pdbx_description
1 polymer ?
#
loop_
_entity_poly.entity_id
_entity_poly.type
_entity_poly.pdbx_seq_one_letter_code
_entity_poly.pdbx_strand_id
1 'polypeptide(L)'
;WKRLIARPDIDIVDVSTPNNSHAEISIAAAKAGKHVFCEKPLAMSLSEAKEMRDACNQAKVKHMVAFNYRRVPAIAFARQLIQQGKIGQIYHMRAVYLQDWILDPNFPIVWRLDAKTAGSGALGDLGAHILDLAYFLVGEIKALSATTKTFIKNRKELADVTAGLGAAAGKGQGEVTVDDAFVAIAEFQNGAVGTFEATRFANGRKNYNCFEINGSKGSISFNLERMNELEY
;
A
#
# COMPACT_ATOMS: atom_id res chain seq x y z
N TRP A 1 11.18 -17.92 -10.88
CA TRP A 1 11.63 -16.57 -11.23
C TRP A 1 13.10 -16.54 -11.71
N LYS A 2 14.02 -17.36 -11.15
CA LYS A 2 15.45 -17.40 -11.55
C LYS A 2 15.64 -17.70 -13.05
N ARG A 3 14.88 -18.65 -13.59
CA ARG A 3 14.90 -18.98 -15.02
C ARG A 3 14.36 -17.84 -15.90
N LEU A 4 13.37 -17.10 -15.39
CA LEU A 4 12.80 -15.95 -16.11
C LEU A 4 13.83 -14.81 -16.22
N ILE A 5 14.47 -14.44 -15.11
CA ILE A 5 15.49 -13.38 -15.07
C ILE A 5 16.68 -13.66 -16.00
N ALA A 6 17.06 -14.93 -16.15
CA ALA A 6 18.17 -15.34 -17.00
C ALA A 6 17.89 -15.27 -18.51
N ARG A 7 16.65 -15.04 -18.93
CA ARG A 7 16.28 -14.96 -20.36
C ARG A 7 16.77 -13.65 -20.97
N PRO A 8 17.39 -13.67 -22.15
CA PRO A 8 17.87 -12.47 -22.82
C PRO A 8 16.73 -11.61 -23.44
N ASP A 9 15.58 -12.21 -23.73
CA ASP A 9 14.42 -11.59 -24.35
C ASP A 9 13.47 -10.92 -23.34
N ILE A 10 13.83 -10.83 -22.05
CA ILE A 10 13.08 -10.12 -21.02
C ILE A 10 13.81 -8.82 -20.70
N ASP A 11 13.10 -7.69 -20.83
CA ASP A 11 13.62 -6.36 -20.50
C ASP A 11 13.18 -5.89 -19.11
N ILE A 12 11.95 -6.24 -18.71
CA ILE A 12 11.31 -5.80 -17.46
C ILE A 12 10.83 -7.02 -16.68
N VAL A 13 11.06 -7.01 -15.37
CA VAL A 13 10.53 -7.99 -14.44
C VAL A 13 9.47 -7.32 -13.57
N ASP A 14 8.24 -7.82 -13.64
CA ASP A 14 7.14 -7.47 -12.75
C ASP A 14 7.15 -8.43 -11.56
N VAL A 15 7.38 -7.87 -10.35
CA VAL A 15 7.46 -8.63 -9.09
C VAL A 15 6.14 -8.47 -8.35
N SER A 16 5.23 -9.41 -8.58
CA SER A 16 3.87 -9.48 -8.00
C SER A 16 3.70 -10.69 -7.05
N THR A 17 4.76 -11.07 -6.40
CA THR A 17 4.84 -12.19 -5.45
C THR A 17 4.45 -11.75 -4.03
N PRO A 18 4.40 -12.66 -3.02
CA PRO A 18 4.28 -12.25 -1.62
C PRO A 18 5.41 -11.34 -1.16
N ASN A 19 5.10 -10.42 -0.24
CA ASN A 19 5.95 -9.30 0.15
C ASN A 19 7.38 -9.68 0.56
N ASN A 20 7.53 -10.79 1.28
CA ASN A 20 8.83 -11.29 1.76
C ASN A 20 9.81 -11.73 0.66
N SER A 21 9.36 -11.81 -0.58
CA SER A 21 10.20 -12.16 -1.73
C SER A 21 10.55 -10.99 -2.64
N HIS A 22 9.95 -9.81 -2.42
CA HIS A 22 10.14 -8.63 -3.26
C HIS A 22 11.62 -8.22 -3.37
N ALA A 23 12.31 -8.14 -2.23
CA ALA A 23 13.71 -7.69 -2.20
C ALA A 23 14.63 -8.65 -2.95
N GLU A 24 14.57 -9.96 -2.66
CA GLU A 24 15.41 -10.96 -3.32
C GLU A 24 15.24 -10.91 -4.85
N ILE A 25 14.00 -10.94 -5.32
CA ILE A 25 13.69 -11.00 -6.75
C ILE A 25 14.08 -9.70 -7.46
N SER A 26 13.73 -8.54 -6.87
CA SER A 26 14.04 -7.22 -7.46
C SER A 26 15.54 -6.97 -7.55
N ILE A 27 16.30 -7.29 -6.52
CA ILE A 27 17.76 -7.15 -6.50
C ILE A 27 18.40 -8.06 -7.55
N ALA A 28 17.94 -9.32 -7.65
CA ALA A 28 18.43 -10.25 -8.65
C ALA A 28 18.12 -9.79 -10.08
N ALA A 29 16.92 -9.28 -10.33
CA ALA A 29 16.52 -8.72 -11.62
C ALA A 29 17.38 -7.51 -12.01
N ALA A 30 17.60 -6.58 -11.08
CA ALA A 30 18.45 -5.41 -11.28
C ALA A 30 19.90 -5.81 -11.62
N LYS A 31 20.49 -6.75 -10.87
CA LYS A 31 21.84 -7.28 -11.13
C LYS A 31 21.98 -7.98 -12.49
N ALA A 32 20.88 -8.54 -12.99
CA ALA A 32 20.82 -9.12 -14.34
C ALA A 32 20.54 -8.08 -15.45
N GLY A 33 20.55 -6.78 -15.11
CA GLY A 33 20.32 -5.69 -16.06
C GLY A 33 18.86 -5.49 -16.47
N LYS A 34 17.90 -6.10 -15.75
CA LYS A 34 16.47 -5.98 -16.05
C LYS A 34 15.88 -4.76 -15.33
N HIS A 35 14.96 -4.06 -16.00
CA HIS A 35 14.12 -3.08 -15.34
C HIS A 35 13.20 -3.74 -14.34
N VAL A 36 12.85 -3.05 -13.24
CA VAL A 36 12.07 -3.63 -12.13
C VAL A 36 10.78 -2.84 -11.92
N PHE A 37 9.66 -3.54 -11.98
CA PHE A 37 8.36 -3.07 -11.50
C PHE A 37 7.96 -3.94 -10.33
N CYS A 38 7.79 -3.38 -9.15
CA CYS A 38 7.56 -4.17 -7.93
C CYS A 38 6.26 -3.77 -7.26
N GLU A 39 5.45 -4.76 -6.87
CA GLU A 39 4.25 -4.54 -6.07
C GLU A 39 4.55 -3.87 -4.72
N LYS A 40 3.53 -3.23 -4.20
CA LYS A 40 3.52 -2.63 -2.86
C LYS A 40 3.07 -3.67 -1.79
N PRO A 41 3.49 -3.50 -0.54
CA PRO A 41 4.57 -2.64 -0.08
C PRO A 41 5.91 -3.08 -0.65
N LEU A 42 6.80 -2.14 -0.88
CA LEU A 42 8.05 -2.39 -1.62
C LEU A 42 8.92 -3.50 -1.00
N ALA A 43 9.02 -3.51 0.33
CA ALA A 43 9.89 -4.42 1.07
C ALA A 43 9.36 -4.65 2.49
N MET A 44 9.93 -5.64 3.19
CA MET A 44 9.60 -5.96 4.58
C MET A 44 10.26 -4.99 5.58
N SER A 45 11.30 -4.28 5.16
CA SER A 45 12.04 -3.33 6.01
C SER A 45 12.60 -2.16 5.19
N LEU A 46 12.95 -1.08 5.91
CA LEU A 46 13.66 0.07 5.32
C LEU A 46 15.04 -0.33 4.76
N SER A 47 15.73 -1.28 5.40
CA SER A 47 17.01 -1.78 4.91
C SER A 47 16.87 -2.43 3.55
N GLU A 48 15.94 -3.38 3.43
CA GLU A 48 15.65 -4.04 2.16
C GLU A 48 15.25 -3.05 1.06
N ALA A 49 14.38 -2.08 1.37
CA ALA A 49 13.97 -1.05 0.42
C ALA A 49 15.17 -0.22 -0.10
N LYS A 50 16.12 0.10 0.79
CA LYS A 50 17.37 0.79 0.41
C LYS A 50 18.24 -0.09 -0.48
N GLU A 51 18.42 -1.37 -0.13
CA GLU A 51 19.20 -2.33 -0.91
C GLU A 51 18.61 -2.50 -2.33
N MET A 52 17.28 -2.60 -2.44
CA MET A 52 16.57 -2.67 -3.73
C MET A 52 16.85 -1.43 -4.59
N ARG A 53 16.69 -0.23 -3.99
CA ARG A 53 16.98 1.05 -4.66
C ARG A 53 18.43 1.11 -5.13
N ASP A 54 19.35 0.77 -4.26
CA ASP A 54 20.78 0.88 -4.52
C ASP A 54 21.23 -0.12 -5.60
N ALA A 55 20.69 -1.34 -5.59
CA ALA A 55 20.92 -2.32 -6.64
C ALA A 55 20.44 -1.83 -8.01
N CYS A 56 19.25 -1.24 -8.08
CA CYS A 56 18.73 -0.67 -9.32
C CYS A 56 19.56 0.52 -9.81
N ASN A 57 19.96 1.42 -8.92
CA ASN A 57 20.79 2.58 -9.25
C ASN A 57 22.18 2.15 -9.74
N GLN A 58 22.80 1.17 -9.08
CA GLN A 58 24.11 0.61 -9.44
C GLN A 58 24.09 -0.04 -10.82
N ALA A 59 23.03 -0.80 -11.09
CA ALA A 59 22.83 -1.42 -12.40
C ALA A 59 22.33 -0.45 -13.48
N LYS A 60 22.01 0.82 -13.12
CA LYS A 60 21.45 1.84 -14.01
C LYS A 60 20.15 1.41 -14.71
N VAL A 61 19.37 0.55 -14.06
CA VAL A 61 18.08 0.10 -14.56
C VAL A 61 16.95 1.01 -14.06
N LYS A 62 15.85 1.08 -14.82
CA LYS A 62 14.64 1.76 -14.38
C LYS A 62 13.93 0.91 -13.33
N HIS A 63 13.35 1.57 -12.33
CA HIS A 63 12.57 0.88 -11.31
C HIS A 63 11.37 1.71 -10.85
N MET A 64 10.29 1.04 -10.48
CA MET A 64 9.07 1.67 -10.01
C MET A 64 8.34 0.75 -9.02
N VAL A 65 7.73 1.37 -8.01
CA VAL A 65 6.79 0.68 -7.09
C VAL A 65 5.37 0.83 -7.63
N ALA A 66 4.56 -0.21 -7.53
CA ALA A 66 3.21 -0.28 -8.09
C ALA A 66 2.17 0.50 -7.26
N PHE A 67 2.44 1.77 -6.94
CA PHE A 67 1.43 2.66 -6.36
C PHE A 67 0.47 3.15 -7.46
N ASN A 68 -0.39 2.25 -7.90
CA ASN A 68 -1.28 2.41 -9.04
C ASN A 68 -2.29 3.57 -8.88
N TYR A 69 -2.72 3.88 -7.66
CA TYR A 69 -3.70 4.95 -7.42
C TYR A 69 -3.20 6.33 -7.82
N ARG A 70 -1.89 6.58 -7.85
CA ARG A 70 -1.33 7.80 -8.45
C ARG A 70 -1.71 7.99 -9.93
N ARG A 71 -2.13 6.92 -10.62
CA ARG A 71 -2.49 6.90 -12.05
C ARG A 71 -3.99 7.02 -12.30
N VAL A 72 -4.83 7.02 -11.24
CA VAL A 72 -6.26 7.33 -11.37
C VAL A 72 -6.41 8.75 -11.91
N PRO A 73 -7.16 8.98 -13.02
CA PRO A 73 -7.24 10.28 -13.66
C PRO A 73 -7.67 11.42 -12.73
N ALA A 74 -8.65 11.19 -11.86
CA ALA A 74 -9.09 12.17 -10.87
C ALA A 74 -7.98 12.53 -9.87
N ILE A 75 -7.16 11.55 -9.42
CA ILE A 75 -6.04 11.80 -8.52
C ILE A 75 -4.91 12.54 -9.23
N ALA A 76 -4.61 12.18 -10.49
CA ALA A 76 -3.63 12.91 -11.30
C ALA A 76 -4.08 14.37 -11.52
N PHE A 77 -5.37 14.60 -11.75
CA PHE A 77 -5.94 15.94 -11.87
C PHE A 77 -5.89 16.70 -10.53
N ALA A 78 -6.20 16.06 -9.39
CA ALA A 78 -6.04 16.67 -8.07
C ALA A 78 -4.61 17.18 -7.87
N ARG A 79 -3.59 16.37 -8.21
CA ARG A 79 -2.18 16.79 -8.17
C ARG A 79 -1.91 18.01 -9.05
N GLN A 80 -2.46 18.03 -10.26
CA GLN A 80 -2.31 19.17 -11.17
C GLN A 80 -2.90 20.46 -10.57
N LEU A 81 -4.10 20.40 -9.98
CA LEU A 81 -4.73 21.55 -9.31
C LEU A 81 -3.88 22.05 -8.15
N ILE A 82 -3.34 21.14 -7.33
CA ILE A 82 -2.45 21.49 -6.21
C ILE A 82 -1.18 22.16 -6.73
N GLN A 83 -0.51 21.60 -7.73
CA GLN A 83 0.72 22.16 -8.32
C GLN A 83 0.49 23.54 -8.98
N GLN A 84 -0.68 23.79 -9.51
CA GLN A 84 -1.09 25.09 -10.04
C GLN A 84 -1.49 26.10 -8.95
N GLY A 85 -1.40 25.72 -7.67
CA GLY A 85 -1.77 26.59 -6.53
C GLY A 85 -3.27 26.88 -6.43
N LYS A 86 -4.14 26.07 -7.05
CA LYS A 86 -5.58 26.30 -7.07
C LYS A 86 -6.21 26.23 -5.69
N ILE A 87 -5.75 25.33 -4.82
CA ILE A 87 -6.22 25.25 -3.42
C ILE A 87 -5.39 26.10 -2.44
N GLY A 88 -4.33 26.76 -2.93
CA GLY A 88 -3.45 27.59 -2.10
C GLY A 88 -2.55 26.79 -1.17
N GLN A 89 -2.24 27.36 0.01
CA GLN A 89 -1.48 26.64 1.05
C GLN A 89 -2.35 25.52 1.64
N ILE A 90 -1.81 24.31 1.67
CA ILE A 90 -2.50 23.16 2.29
C ILE A 90 -2.40 23.28 3.80
N TYR A 91 -3.53 23.11 4.49
CA TYR A 91 -3.61 23.13 5.95
C TYR A 91 -3.87 21.74 6.53
N HIS A 92 -4.70 20.94 5.85
CA HIS A 92 -5.17 19.70 6.43
C HIS A 92 -5.43 18.65 5.34
N MET A 93 -5.09 17.38 5.62
CA MET A 93 -5.52 16.21 4.85
C MET A 93 -6.15 15.17 5.79
N ARG A 94 -7.22 14.53 5.35
CA ARG A 94 -7.69 13.27 5.92
C ARG A 94 -7.78 12.23 4.83
N ALA A 95 -7.41 10.99 5.15
CA ALA A 95 -7.53 9.89 4.22
C ALA A 95 -7.90 8.59 4.94
N VAL A 96 -8.77 7.81 4.32
CA VAL A 96 -9.21 6.52 4.83
C VAL A 96 -9.15 5.46 3.73
N TYR A 97 -8.83 4.22 4.11
CA TYR A 97 -8.96 3.09 3.22
C TYR A 97 -9.59 1.90 3.95
N LEU A 98 -10.86 1.63 3.61
CA LEU A 98 -11.72 0.71 4.35
C LEU A 98 -12.14 -0.46 3.46
N GLN A 99 -12.04 -1.68 4.02
CA GLN A 99 -12.47 -2.94 3.40
C GLN A 99 -13.11 -3.85 4.46
N ASP A 100 -13.80 -4.91 4.04
CA ASP A 100 -14.48 -5.85 4.95
C ASP A 100 -14.15 -7.34 4.70
N TRP A 101 -13.17 -7.65 3.88
CA TRP A 101 -12.95 -9.00 3.37
C TRP A 101 -12.50 -10.04 4.41
N ILE A 102 -12.02 -9.63 5.58
CA ILE A 102 -11.68 -10.52 6.69
C ILE A 102 -12.60 -10.37 7.91
N LEU A 103 -13.73 -9.70 7.73
CA LEU A 103 -14.71 -9.46 8.81
C LEU A 103 -15.30 -10.76 9.36
N ASP A 104 -15.57 -11.75 8.50
CA ASP A 104 -16.06 -13.06 8.92
C ASP A 104 -15.00 -13.77 9.79
N PRO A 105 -15.32 -14.13 11.06
CA PRO A 105 -14.39 -14.86 11.92
C PRO A 105 -14.02 -16.25 11.39
N ASN A 106 -14.83 -16.82 10.49
CA ASN A 106 -14.54 -18.10 9.83
C ASN A 106 -13.62 -17.98 8.61
N PHE A 107 -13.32 -16.75 8.15
CA PHE A 107 -12.34 -16.55 7.09
C PHE A 107 -10.97 -17.12 7.52
N PRO A 108 -10.33 -18.01 6.73
CA PRO A 108 -9.12 -18.71 7.14
C PRO A 108 -7.90 -17.81 7.14
N ILE A 109 -6.82 -18.27 7.79
CA ILE A 109 -5.52 -17.61 7.71
C ILE A 109 -4.96 -17.76 6.31
N VAL A 110 -4.79 -16.64 5.64
CA VAL A 110 -4.03 -16.51 4.39
C VAL A 110 -2.68 -15.83 4.66
N TRP A 111 -1.73 -15.90 3.74
CA TRP A 111 -0.40 -15.33 3.91
C TRP A 111 -0.40 -13.84 4.31
N ARG A 112 -1.46 -13.09 3.91
CA ARG A 112 -1.65 -11.67 4.27
C ARG A 112 -1.95 -11.44 5.75
N LEU A 113 -2.18 -12.50 6.52
CA LEU A 113 -2.43 -12.46 7.98
C LEU A 113 -1.23 -12.96 8.79
N ASP A 114 -0.12 -13.29 8.11
CA ASP A 114 1.15 -13.72 8.72
C ASP A 114 2.24 -12.64 8.52
N ALA A 115 2.76 -12.10 9.62
CA ALA A 115 3.79 -11.06 9.58
C ALA A 115 5.09 -11.50 8.93
N LYS A 116 5.43 -12.80 8.97
CA LYS A 116 6.65 -13.33 8.33
C LYS A 116 6.59 -13.23 6.80
N THR A 117 5.39 -13.27 6.24
CA THR A 117 5.16 -13.23 4.80
C THR A 117 4.72 -11.85 4.32
N ALA A 118 3.82 -11.21 5.06
CA ALA A 118 3.21 -9.93 4.70
C ALA A 118 3.90 -8.70 5.30
N GLY A 119 4.62 -8.84 6.41
CA GLY A 119 5.24 -7.75 7.15
C GLY A 119 4.29 -7.02 8.09
N SER A 120 3.14 -6.61 7.60
CA SER A 120 2.07 -5.93 8.34
C SER A 120 0.71 -6.24 7.73
N GLY A 121 -0.36 -5.86 8.41
CA GLY A 121 -1.72 -6.07 7.98
C GLY A 121 -2.32 -4.89 7.22
N ALA A 122 -3.38 -4.29 7.76
CA ALA A 122 -4.05 -3.14 7.16
C ALA A 122 -3.11 -1.94 6.96
N LEU A 123 -2.12 -1.75 7.84
CA LEU A 123 -1.11 -0.70 7.71
C LEU A 123 -0.32 -0.83 6.40
N GLY A 124 0.27 -1.98 6.10
CA GLY A 124 1.08 -2.18 4.89
C GLY A 124 0.25 -2.43 3.64
N ASP A 125 -0.91 -3.07 3.77
CA ASP A 125 -1.75 -3.38 2.61
C ASP A 125 -2.57 -2.17 2.14
N LEU A 126 -3.28 -1.51 3.05
CA LEU A 126 -4.17 -0.39 2.77
C LEU A 126 -3.53 0.96 3.11
N GLY A 127 -2.93 1.04 4.30
CA GLY A 127 -2.31 2.27 4.80
C GLY A 127 -1.18 2.77 3.91
N ALA A 128 -0.38 1.88 3.34
CA ALA A 128 0.67 2.25 2.39
C ALA A 128 0.14 3.09 1.21
N HIS A 129 -1.06 2.80 0.70
CA HIS A 129 -1.66 3.55 -0.39
C HIS A 129 -2.05 4.97 0.01
N ILE A 130 -2.71 5.15 1.17
CA ILE A 130 -3.13 6.49 1.59
C ILE A 130 -1.95 7.34 2.06
N LEU A 131 -0.91 6.74 2.65
CA LEU A 131 0.33 7.42 2.99
C LEU A 131 1.12 7.80 1.72
N ASP A 132 1.12 6.95 0.70
CA ASP A 132 1.70 7.25 -0.60
C ASP A 132 0.97 8.40 -1.31
N LEU A 133 -0.37 8.43 -1.27
CA LEU A 133 -1.16 9.53 -1.79
C LEU A 133 -0.92 10.82 -1.01
N ALA A 134 -0.75 10.75 0.30
CA ALA A 134 -0.39 11.91 1.11
C ALA A 134 0.97 12.49 0.70
N TYR A 135 1.98 11.62 0.55
CA TYR A 135 3.29 12.04 0.04
C TYR A 135 3.20 12.62 -1.38
N PHE A 136 2.40 12.00 -2.24
CA PHE A 136 2.22 12.41 -3.63
C PHE A 136 1.50 13.75 -3.78
N LEU A 137 0.48 14.03 -2.96
CA LEU A 137 -0.41 15.20 -3.09
C LEU A 137 0.00 16.35 -2.17
N VAL A 138 0.41 16.06 -0.93
CA VAL A 138 0.69 17.08 0.10
C VAL A 138 2.18 17.29 0.30
N GLY A 139 2.97 16.20 0.33
CA GLY A 139 4.41 16.26 0.49
C GLY A 139 4.94 15.35 1.60
N GLU A 140 6.18 15.62 2.05
CA GLU A 140 6.87 14.79 3.04
C GLU A 140 6.24 14.88 4.43
N ILE A 141 6.04 13.71 5.05
CA ILE A 141 5.62 13.59 6.45
C ILE A 141 6.85 13.83 7.33
N LYS A 142 6.76 14.83 8.22
CA LYS A 142 7.80 15.22 9.19
C LYS A 142 7.76 14.35 10.45
N ALA A 143 6.55 14.11 10.97
CA ALA A 143 6.31 13.34 12.18
C ALA A 143 4.97 12.58 12.07
N LEU A 144 4.89 11.42 12.71
CA LEU A 144 3.69 10.57 12.72
C LEU A 144 3.57 9.88 14.07
N SER A 145 2.34 9.85 14.59
CA SER A 145 1.96 9.02 15.74
C SER A 145 0.81 8.11 15.33
N ALA A 146 0.91 6.82 15.65
CA ALA A 146 -0.06 5.83 15.20
C ALA A 146 -0.35 4.78 16.27
N THR A 147 -1.52 4.15 16.14
CA THR A 147 -1.89 2.94 16.86
C THR A 147 -2.40 1.89 15.90
N THR A 148 -2.14 0.63 16.20
CA THR A 148 -2.63 -0.52 15.43
C THR A 148 -3.44 -1.46 16.32
N LYS A 149 -4.33 -2.24 15.72
CA LYS A 149 -5.14 -3.22 16.43
C LYS A 149 -5.37 -4.47 15.62
N THR A 150 -5.25 -5.63 16.27
CA THR A 150 -5.69 -6.93 15.77
C THR A 150 -6.98 -7.32 16.53
N PHE A 151 -8.09 -7.48 15.80
CA PHE A 151 -9.40 -7.78 16.40
C PHE A 151 -9.61 -9.28 16.56
N ILE A 152 -9.26 -10.08 15.53
CA ILE A 152 -9.38 -11.54 15.53
C ILE A 152 -7.99 -12.16 15.54
N LYS A 153 -7.56 -12.63 16.72
CA LYS A 153 -6.20 -13.14 16.94
C LYS A 153 -5.98 -14.57 16.43
N ASN A 154 -7.05 -15.37 16.39
CA ASN A 154 -6.95 -16.77 15.97
C ASN A 154 -7.98 -17.05 14.88
N ARG A 155 -7.56 -17.74 13.82
CA ARG A 155 -8.41 -18.15 12.70
C ARG A 155 -8.12 -19.58 12.31
N LYS A 156 -9.05 -20.23 11.62
CA LYS A 156 -8.80 -21.53 11.03
C LYS A 156 -7.69 -21.46 9.98
N GLU A 157 -6.88 -22.49 9.92
CA GLU A 157 -5.91 -22.66 8.85
C GLU A 157 -6.61 -22.89 7.51
N LEU A 158 -5.89 -22.71 6.40
CA LEU A 158 -6.36 -23.07 5.08
C LEU A 158 -6.50 -24.60 4.96
N ALA A 159 -7.57 -25.07 4.30
CA ALA A 159 -7.70 -26.46 3.91
C ALA A 159 -6.70 -26.83 2.81
N ASP A 160 -6.39 -25.87 1.91
CA ASP A 160 -5.39 -25.96 0.85
C ASP A 160 -4.61 -24.65 0.78
N VAL A 161 -3.30 -24.73 1.06
CA VAL A 161 -2.40 -23.56 1.07
C VAL A 161 -2.18 -22.94 -0.31
N THR A 162 -2.53 -23.64 -1.38
CA THR A 162 -2.43 -23.15 -2.75
C THR A 162 -3.65 -22.33 -3.18
N ALA A 163 -4.74 -22.42 -2.42
CA ALA A 163 -5.96 -21.67 -2.71
C ALA A 163 -5.79 -20.18 -2.33
N GLY A 164 -6.22 -19.29 -3.21
CA GLY A 164 -6.18 -17.83 -2.99
C GLY A 164 -7.21 -17.35 -1.96
N LEU A 165 -7.64 -16.09 -2.07
CA LEU A 165 -8.58 -15.45 -1.13
C LEU A 165 -9.96 -16.13 -1.00
N GLY A 166 -10.32 -17.04 -1.91
CA GLY A 166 -11.56 -17.84 -1.86
C GLY A 166 -11.42 -19.20 -1.18
N ALA A 167 -10.35 -19.46 -0.46
CA ALA A 167 -10.01 -20.75 0.12
C ALA A 167 -10.97 -21.17 1.25
N ALA A 168 -11.27 -22.48 1.30
CA ALA A 168 -12.02 -23.07 2.40
C ALA A 168 -11.18 -23.18 3.68
N ALA A 169 -11.84 -23.05 4.83
CA ALA A 169 -11.21 -23.27 6.13
C ALA A 169 -10.92 -24.75 6.38
N GLY A 170 -9.73 -25.06 6.87
CA GLY A 170 -9.29 -26.36 7.35
C GLY A 170 -9.70 -26.63 8.81
N LYS A 171 -9.09 -27.65 9.42
CA LYS A 171 -9.39 -28.06 10.80
C LYS A 171 -8.46 -27.44 11.85
N GLY A 172 -7.24 -27.02 11.47
CA GLY A 172 -6.27 -26.38 12.35
C GLY A 172 -6.64 -24.96 12.72
N GLN A 173 -5.97 -24.41 13.72
CA GLN A 173 -6.03 -23.00 14.12
C GLN A 173 -4.63 -22.41 14.07
N GLY A 174 -4.54 -21.17 13.58
CA GLY A 174 -3.30 -20.41 13.56
C GLY A 174 -3.50 -19.01 14.11
N GLU A 175 -2.41 -18.36 14.50
CA GLU A 175 -2.40 -17.01 15.06
C GLU A 175 -2.29 -15.96 13.93
N VAL A 176 -3.12 -14.92 14.00
CA VAL A 176 -2.99 -13.71 13.18
C VAL A 176 -1.92 -12.82 13.82
N THR A 177 -0.84 -12.58 13.09
CA THR A 177 0.33 -11.85 13.62
C THR A 177 0.47 -10.44 13.07
N VAL A 178 -0.53 -9.96 12.30
CA VAL A 178 -0.57 -8.62 11.71
C VAL A 178 -1.75 -7.80 12.26
N ASP A 179 -1.73 -6.51 11.98
CA ASP A 179 -2.81 -5.58 12.33
C ASP A 179 -4.02 -5.72 11.40
N ASP A 180 -5.22 -5.56 11.97
CA ASP A 180 -6.50 -5.49 11.24
C ASP A 180 -6.92 -4.04 10.95
N ALA A 181 -6.40 -3.11 11.75
CA ALA A 181 -6.65 -1.68 11.60
C ALA A 181 -5.46 -0.85 12.09
N PHE A 182 -5.30 0.35 11.49
CA PHE A 182 -4.43 1.39 12.03
C PHE A 182 -5.11 2.76 11.95
N VAL A 183 -4.75 3.65 12.89
CA VAL A 183 -5.12 5.06 12.90
C VAL A 183 -3.88 5.88 13.19
N ALA A 184 -3.68 6.99 12.46
CA ALA A 184 -2.53 7.85 12.63
C ALA A 184 -2.88 9.33 12.50
N ILE A 185 -2.08 10.17 13.19
CA ILE A 185 -1.99 11.61 12.99
C ILE A 185 -0.58 11.96 12.51
N ALA A 186 -0.47 12.95 11.61
CA ALA A 186 0.81 13.34 11.04
C ALA A 186 0.98 14.86 10.93
N GLU A 187 2.21 15.33 11.04
CA GLU A 187 2.69 16.64 10.60
C GLU A 187 3.46 16.50 9.29
N PHE A 188 3.22 17.40 8.34
CA PHE A 188 3.98 17.49 7.11
C PHE A 188 5.09 18.54 7.20
N GLN A 189 6.13 18.42 6.37
CA GLN A 189 7.23 19.39 6.30
C GLN A 189 6.75 20.81 5.94
N ASN A 190 5.69 20.93 5.18
CA ASN A 190 5.08 22.21 4.78
C ASN A 190 4.17 22.84 5.86
N GLY A 191 4.06 22.22 7.05
CA GLY A 191 3.25 22.68 8.17
C GLY A 191 1.78 22.22 8.15
N ALA A 192 1.34 21.47 7.14
CA ALA A 192 0.03 20.85 7.13
C ALA A 192 -0.05 19.72 8.17
N VAL A 193 -1.28 19.39 8.60
CA VAL A 193 -1.54 18.23 9.46
C VAL A 193 -2.40 17.21 8.74
N GLY A 194 -2.31 15.93 9.14
CA GLY A 194 -3.09 14.88 8.52
C GLY A 194 -3.60 13.82 9.48
N THR A 195 -4.72 13.20 9.09
CA THR A 195 -5.26 12.01 9.76
C THR A 195 -5.41 10.87 8.78
N PHE A 196 -5.06 9.66 9.20
CA PHE A 196 -5.06 8.46 8.36
C PHE A 196 -5.71 7.31 9.09
N GLU A 197 -6.53 6.55 8.39
CA GLU A 197 -7.18 5.37 8.91
C GLU A 197 -7.21 4.28 7.83
N ALA A 198 -6.87 3.04 8.17
CA ALA A 198 -7.17 1.90 7.33
C ALA A 198 -7.61 0.70 8.15
N THR A 199 -8.59 -0.03 7.65
CA THR A 199 -9.06 -1.27 8.28
C THR A 199 -9.64 -2.22 7.24
N ARG A 200 -9.55 -3.52 7.56
CA ARG A 200 -10.20 -4.62 6.82
C ARG A 200 -11.49 -5.08 7.50
N PHE A 201 -12.00 -4.29 8.48
CA PHE A 201 -13.16 -4.61 9.34
C PHE A 201 -14.31 -3.61 9.21
N ALA A 202 -14.38 -2.85 8.13
CA ALA A 202 -15.46 -1.90 7.86
C ALA A 202 -16.59 -2.56 7.07
N ASN A 203 -17.56 -3.16 7.75
CA ASN A 203 -18.66 -3.90 7.14
C ASN A 203 -19.37 -3.10 6.03
N GLY A 204 -19.52 -3.72 4.86
CA GLY A 204 -20.13 -3.13 3.67
C GLY A 204 -19.18 -2.31 2.79
N ARG A 205 -17.96 -2.01 3.25
CA ARG A 205 -16.94 -1.33 2.44
C ARG A 205 -16.10 -2.35 1.66
N LYS A 206 -16.11 -2.25 0.34
CA LYS A 206 -15.37 -3.19 -0.53
C LYS A 206 -14.01 -2.67 -0.95
N ASN A 207 -13.94 -1.39 -1.35
CA ASN A 207 -12.69 -0.74 -1.75
C ASN A 207 -12.76 0.79 -1.53
N TYR A 208 -13.17 1.20 -0.34
CA TYR A 208 -13.43 2.59 0.01
C TYR A 208 -12.13 3.31 0.36
N ASN A 209 -11.42 3.79 -0.67
CA ASN A 209 -10.24 4.65 -0.55
C ASN A 209 -10.67 6.09 -0.82
N CYS A 210 -10.65 6.94 0.20
CA CYS A 210 -11.09 8.32 0.13
C CYS A 210 -10.08 9.25 0.76
N PHE A 211 -9.99 10.46 0.21
CA PHE A 211 -9.26 11.55 0.87
C PHE A 211 -9.96 12.89 0.68
N GLU A 212 -9.66 13.82 1.58
CA GLU A 212 -10.01 15.23 1.49
C GLU A 212 -8.77 16.06 1.84
N ILE A 213 -8.49 17.09 1.05
CA ILE A 213 -7.38 18.02 1.25
C ILE A 213 -7.96 19.44 1.28
N ASN A 214 -7.67 20.15 2.37
CA ASN A 214 -8.17 21.50 2.61
C ASN A 214 -7.02 22.51 2.53
N GLY A 215 -7.17 23.51 1.68
CA GLY A 215 -6.22 24.60 1.49
C GLY A 215 -6.83 25.97 1.72
N SER A 216 -5.99 27.02 1.63
CA SER A 216 -6.37 28.41 1.88
C SER A 216 -7.29 29.01 0.81
N LYS A 217 -7.42 28.38 -0.36
CA LYS A 217 -8.21 28.88 -1.50
C LYS A 217 -9.26 27.89 -2.00
N GLY A 218 -9.28 26.67 -1.49
CA GLY A 218 -10.22 25.64 -1.90
C GLY A 218 -9.88 24.30 -1.27
N SER A 219 -10.75 23.33 -1.52
CA SER A 219 -10.61 21.96 -1.01
C SER A 219 -10.80 20.97 -2.15
N ILE A 220 -10.23 19.77 -1.99
CA ILE A 220 -10.37 18.68 -2.93
C ILE A 220 -10.84 17.44 -2.16
N SER A 221 -11.84 16.73 -2.68
CA SER A 221 -12.32 15.46 -2.16
C SER A 221 -12.37 14.41 -3.26
N PHE A 222 -11.96 13.20 -2.93
CA PHE A 222 -11.94 12.05 -3.83
C PHE A 222 -12.48 10.79 -3.15
N ASN A 223 -13.20 9.98 -3.93
CA ASN A 223 -13.69 8.66 -3.52
C ASN A 223 -13.45 7.63 -4.64
N LEU A 224 -12.67 6.59 -4.36
CA LEU A 224 -12.33 5.55 -5.33
C LEU A 224 -13.57 4.79 -5.87
N GLU A 225 -14.64 4.69 -5.09
CA GLU A 225 -15.89 4.05 -5.54
C GLU A 225 -16.60 4.92 -6.61
N ARG A 226 -16.15 6.16 -6.82
CA ARG A 226 -16.50 7.07 -7.92
C ARG A 226 -15.24 7.60 -8.60
N MET A 227 -14.36 6.68 -9.03
CA MET A 227 -12.96 6.95 -9.37
C MET A 227 -12.73 7.97 -10.49
N ASN A 228 -13.75 8.33 -11.27
CA ASN A 228 -13.66 9.33 -12.33
C ASN A 228 -14.15 10.71 -11.90
N GLU A 229 -14.51 10.88 -10.63
CA GLU A 229 -15.03 12.14 -10.07
C GLU A 229 -14.01 12.74 -9.11
N LEU A 230 -13.90 14.06 -9.13
CA LEU A 230 -13.16 14.86 -8.17
C LEU A 230 -14.03 16.05 -7.77
N GLU A 231 -14.26 16.21 -6.48
CA GLU A 231 -14.92 17.40 -5.93
C GLU A 231 -13.86 18.48 -5.67
N TYR A 232 -14.14 19.70 -6.14
CA TYR A 232 -13.25 20.87 -6.00
C TYR A 232 -14.06 22.14 -5.72
#